data_820c8c0a270d09630bedf1cddd8182b2
#
_entry.id   820c8c0a270d09630bedf1cddd8182b2
#
_cell.length_a   1.000
_cell.length_b   1.000
_cell.length_c   1.000
_cell.angle_alpha   90.00
_cell.angle_beta   90.00
_cell.angle_gamma   90.00
#
_symmetry.space_group_name_H-M   'P 1'
#
loop_
_entity.id
_entity.type
_entity.pdbx_description
1 polymer ?
#
loop_
_entity_poly.entity_id
_entity_poly.type
_entity_poly.pdbx_seq_one_letter_code
_entity_poly.pdbx_strand_id
1 'polypeptide(L)'
;MLTDAQVRKIKPSEKKTKYSDEKGMYLEVTPSGGMHWRMKFRLNGKENIFSIGTYPETTLAQARRARDEARLKLKDGINPNKEKKQKKQRADESILFKALAMEWMEDRKAVIKEGTYLRDLSVFEKDLFPALGNIPIDQIKGKDVLACAKQIEARGAQEMAKRSIPLAGRIFRYAIREGLIENDPTPHLQEALKPRKVKHMARLDISEFPPFLERMDRYHGNILVKTALQFMTLTFVRTAELINMEWNEIDFDNHLWRIPAYKMKMALPHIVPLSRQAIELLEGLQPITGNKQFVFYNYSTAKPLSNNALLSAIRTMGYTGRMTGHGFRGLASTTLHEQGYMHDAIEIQLAHTVGNAVSQAYNHAQHLEYRTKMMQEWSDFIDSLRNKIVPFPKRTYG
;
A
#
# COMPACT_ATOMS: atom_id res chain seq x y z
N MET A 1 55.40 7.14 24.20
CA MET A 1 54.22 7.60 23.43
C MET A 1 54.65 8.07 22.05
N LEU A 2 53.98 7.64 21.02
CA LEU A 2 54.17 8.16 19.67
C LEU A 2 53.50 9.54 19.52
N THR A 3 54.07 10.38 18.65
CA THR A 3 53.45 11.64 18.22
C THR A 3 53.10 11.54 16.75
N ASP A 4 52.11 12.33 16.29
CA ASP A 4 51.75 12.36 14.85
C ASP A 4 52.94 12.73 13.96
N ALA A 5 53.83 13.62 14.43
CA ALA A 5 55.02 14.00 13.72
C ALA A 5 56.01 12.84 13.58
N GLN A 6 56.14 11.99 14.62
CA GLN A 6 56.97 10.78 14.55
C GLN A 6 56.38 9.75 13.61
N VAL A 7 55.05 9.51 13.67
CA VAL A 7 54.36 8.54 12.80
C VAL A 7 54.55 8.90 11.31
N ARG A 8 54.43 10.19 10.96
CA ARG A 8 54.64 10.68 9.57
C ARG A 8 56.07 10.50 9.04
N LYS A 9 57.08 10.48 9.95
CA LYS A 9 58.50 10.34 9.58
C LYS A 9 58.95 8.88 9.46
N ILE A 10 58.14 7.92 9.91
CA ILE A 10 58.52 6.49 9.87
C ILE A 10 58.62 6.04 8.40
N LYS A 11 59.73 5.43 8.06
CA LYS A 11 59.96 4.80 6.74
C LYS A 11 59.97 3.30 6.89
N PRO A 12 59.56 2.55 5.86
CA PRO A 12 59.70 1.09 5.83
C PRO A 12 61.17 0.70 5.99
N SER A 13 61.41 -0.43 6.64
CA SER A 13 62.75 -1.06 6.81
C SER A 13 62.69 -2.47 6.21
N GLU A 14 63.86 -3.09 5.98
CA GLU A 14 63.97 -4.44 5.45
C GLU A 14 63.23 -5.52 6.27
N LYS A 15 63.01 -5.23 7.55
CA LYS A 15 62.28 -6.14 8.46
C LYS A 15 61.05 -5.44 9.02
N LYS A 16 60.04 -6.24 9.33
CA LYS A 16 58.84 -5.83 10.02
C LYS A 16 59.18 -5.19 11.37
N THR A 17 58.87 -3.90 11.53
CA THR A 17 59.24 -3.09 12.71
C THR A 17 58.01 -2.68 13.51
N LYS A 18 58.10 -2.65 14.84
CA LYS A 18 57.05 -2.27 15.76
C LYS A 18 57.46 -1.02 16.54
N TYR A 19 56.63 0.00 16.46
CA TYR A 19 56.78 1.27 17.21
C TYR A 19 55.74 1.28 18.32
N SER A 20 56.19 1.13 19.56
CA SER A 20 55.28 1.08 20.72
C SER A 20 54.65 2.43 21.06
N ASP A 21 53.37 2.40 21.37
CA ASP A 21 52.64 3.50 22.00
C ASP A 21 52.26 3.08 23.44
N GLU A 22 51.16 3.58 23.98
CA GLU A 22 50.72 3.26 25.33
C GLU A 22 49.77 2.07 25.40
N LYS A 23 49.67 1.45 26.60
CA LYS A 23 48.65 0.50 26.98
C LYS A 23 48.57 -0.71 26.03
N GLY A 24 49.72 -1.16 25.52
CA GLY A 24 49.84 -2.31 24.65
C GLY A 24 49.57 -2.01 23.16
N MET A 25 49.29 -0.76 22.77
CA MET A 25 49.16 -0.33 21.39
C MET A 25 50.54 -0.13 20.75
N TYR A 26 50.63 -0.45 19.46
CA TYR A 26 51.84 -0.20 18.66
C TYR A 26 51.47 -0.04 17.18
N LEU A 27 52.34 0.65 16.46
CA LEU A 27 52.27 0.76 14.99
C LEU A 27 53.22 -0.32 14.42
N GLU A 28 52.68 -1.23 13.63
CA GLU A 28 53.45 -2.25 12.90
C GLU A 28 53.69 -1.75 11.49
N VAL A 29 54.94 -1.65 11.07
CA VAL A 29 55.31 -1.26 9.70
C VAL A 29 55.91 -2.44 8.98
N THR A 30 55.35 -2.75 7.84
CA THR A 30 55.81 -3.87 6.99
C THR A 30 56.90 -3.38 6.03
N PRO A 31 57.76 -4.27 5.49
CA PRO A 31 58.74 -3.93 4.47
C PRO A 31 58.14 -3.33 3.21
N SER A 32 56.91 -3.72 2.88
CA SER A 32 56.10 -3.18 1.76
C SER A 32 55.51 -1.77 2.01
N GLY A 33 55.77 -1.16 3.17
CA GLY A 33 55.26 0.17 3.51
C GLY A 33 53.87 0.20 4.19
N GLY A 34 53.26 -0.95 4.39
CA GLY A 34 52.00 -1.02 5.14
C GLY A 34 52.18 -0.67 6.60
N MET A 35 51.34 0.24 7.13
CA MET A 35 51.37 0.71 8.51
C MET A 35 50.07 0.36 9.24
N HIS A 36 50.17 -0.52 10.24
CA HIS A 36 49.00 -1.11 10.92
C HIS A 36 48.99 -0.84 12.42
N TRP A 37 47.93 -0.22 12.92
CA TRP A 37 47.70 -0.04 14.36
C TRP A 37 47.23 -1.34 14.97
N ARG A 38 47.93 -1.82 16.02
CA ARG A 38 47.63 -3.07 16.73
C ARG A 38 47.70 -2.86 18.23
N MET A 39 46.98 -3.67 19.00
CA MET A 39 47.04 -3.72 20.45
C MET A 39 47.27 -5.16 20.92
N LYS A 40 48.28 -5.37 21.75
CA LYS A 40 48.47 -6.61 22.49
C LYS A 40 47.64 -6.62 23.76
N PHE A 41 46.98 -7.73 24.06
CA PHE A 41 46.26 -7.92 25.32
C PHE A 41 46.31 -9.40 25.75
N ARG A 42 46.08 -9.63 27.05
CA ARG A 42 45.94 -10.99 27.61
C ARG A 42 44.50 -11.20 28.06
N LEU A 43 43.95 -12.33 27.71
CA LEU A 43 42.63 -12.79 28.14
C LEU A 43 42.73 -14.28 28.48
N ASN A 44 42.31 -14.66 29.69
CA ASN A 44 42.41 -16.04 30.21
C ASN A 44 43.82 -16.63 30.09
N GLY A 45 44.85 -15.86 30.44
CA GLY A 45 46.26 -16.27 30.42
C GLY A 45 46.91 -16.28 29.02
N LYS A 46 46.15 -16.16 27.92
CA LYS A 46 46.65 -16.18 26.54
C LYS A 46 46.87 -14.79 25.98
N GLU A 47 48.02 -14.59 25.33
CA GLU A 47 48.31 -13.35 24.62
C GLU A 47 47.57 -13.31 23.29
N ASN A 48 46.93 -12.16 22.98
CA ASN A 48 46.17 -11.91 21.77
C ASN A 48 46.57 -10.57 21.18
N ILE A 49 46.32 -10.40 19.86
CA ILE A 49 46.53 -9.14 19.15
C ILE A 49 45.21 -8.68 18.57
N PHE A 50 44.84 -7.44 18.87
CA PHE A 50 43.67 -6.77 18.27
C PHE A 50 44.13 -5.84 17.16
N SER A 51 43.61 -6.01 15.95
CA SER A 51 43.87 -5.11 14.81
C SER A 51 42.92 -3.95 14.83
N ILE A 52 43.46 -2.72 15.07
CA ILE A 52 42.69 -1.50 15.21
C ILE A 52 42.35 -0.91 13.83
N GLY A 53 43.37 -0.69 12.96
CA GLY A 53 43.17 -0.09 11.64
C GLY A 53 44.52 0.15 10.93
N THR A 54 44.47 0.78 9.76
CA THR A 54 45.62 1.09 8.92
C THR A 54 45.84 2.60 8.88
N TYR A 55 47.08 3.02 9.02
CA TYR A 55 47.48 4.42 8.82
C TYR A 55 47.75 4.65 7.32
N PRO A 56 47.35 5.81 6.71
CA PRO A 56 46.81 7.01 7.36
C PRO A 56 45.26 7.02 7.54
N GLU A 57 44.52 6.03 7.05
CA GLU A 57 43.04 5.96 7.18
C GLU A 57 42.58 6.04 8.63
N THR A 58 43.34 5.41 9.53
CA THR A 58 43.13 5.52 10.97
C THR A 58 44.25 6.38 11.59
N THR A 59 43.92 7.58 12.02
CA THR A 59 44.86 8.48 12.67
C THR A 59 45.29 7.96 14.07
N LEU A 60 46.41 8.47 14.61
CA LEU A 60 46.88 8.11 15.98
C LEU A 60 45.81 8.36 17.05
N ALA A 61 45.09 9.48 16.93
CA ALA A 61 44.00 9.82 17.87
C ALA A 61 42.83 8.82 17.79
N GLN A 62 42.43 8.42 16.58
CA GLN A 62 41.40 7.42 16.36
C GLN A 62 41.86 6.02 16.85
N ALA A 63 43.10 5.65 16.59
CA ALA A 63 43.66 4.39 17.07
C ALA A 63 43.66 4.31 18.61
N ARG A 64 43.99 5.40 19.30
CA ARG A 64 43.95 5.48 20.77
C ARG A 64 42.52 5.33 21.31
N ARG A 65 41.53 5.98 20.68
CA ARG A 65 40.11 5.81 21.08
C ARG A 65 39.66 4.34 20.91
N ALA A 66 39.94 3.74 19.78
CA ALA A 66 39.58 2.33 19.52
C ALA A 66 40.30 1.36 20.50
N ARG A 67 41.55 1.65 20.87
CA ARG A 67 42.26 0.92 21.91
C ARG A 67 41.55 1.03 23.27
N ASP A 68 41.17 2.25 23.68
CA ASP A 68 40.54 2.47 24.98
C ASP A 68 39.15 1.80 25.04
N GLU A 69 38.35 1.84 23.96
CA GLU A 69 37.11 1.10 23.85
C GLU A 69 37.32 -0.44 23.92
N ALA A 70 38.32 -0.97 23.22
CA ALA A 70 38.67 -2.36 23.31
C ALA A 70 39.10 -2.81 24.72
N ARG A 71 39.80 -1.94 25.44
CA ARG A 71 40.20 -2.18 26.83
C ARG A 71 39.05 -2.17 27.84
N LEU A 72 38.03 -1.32 27.61
CA LEU A 72 36.79 -1.36 28.39
C LEU A 72 36.09 -2.70 28.24
N LYS A 73 35.92 -3.17 27.00
CA LYS A 73 35.34 -4.51 26.72
C LYS A 73 36.10 -5.66 27.35
N LEU A 74 37.42 -5.56 27.36
CA LEU A 74 38.26 -6.57 28.04
C LEU A 74 38.06 -6.58 29.57
N LYS A 75 37.79 -5.44 30.21
CA LYS A 75 37.41 -5.39 31.63
C LYS A 75 36.09 -6.14 31.89
N ASP A 76 35.14 -6.07 30.95
CA ASP A 76 33.86 -6.74 31.04
C ASP A 76 33.95 -8.22 30.58
N GLY A 77 35.17 -8.76 30.39
CA GLY A 77 35.39 -10.16 29.98
C GLY A 77 35.12 -10.42 28.50
N ILE A 78 34.81 -9.40 27.70
CA ILE A 78 34.46 -9.54 26.29
C ILE A 78 35.73 -9.51 25.42
N ASN A 79 35.90 -10.55 24.57
CA ASN A 79 37.01 -10.59 23.62
C ASN A 79 36.74 -9.73 22.37
N PRO A 80 37.46 -8.60 22.14
CA PRO A 80 37.20 -7.70 21.03
C PRO A 80 37.42 -8.36 19.65
N ASN A 81 38.27 -9.37 19.54
CA ASN A 81 38.47 -10.14 18.31
C ASN A 81 37.28 -11.04 17.99
N LYS A 82 36.69 -11.71 19.00
CA LYS A 82 35.50 -12.54 18.81
C LYS A 82 34.32 -11.69 18.39
N GLU A 83 34.14 -10.54 19.07
CA GLU A 83 33.06 -9.59 18.71
C GLU A 83 33.23 -9.05 17.28
N LYS A 84 34.44 -8.67 16.88
CA LYS A 84 34.75 -8.19 15.52
C LYS A 84 34.49 -9.29 14.47
N LYS A 85 34.87 -10.54 14.79
CA LYS A 85 34.62 -11.70 13.92
C LYS A 85 33.14 -12.04 13.82
N GLN A 86 32.42 -11.99 14.93
CA GLN A 86 30.96 -12.19 14.94
C GLN A 86 30.22 -11.10 14.16
N LYS A 87 30.62 -9.82 14.33
CA LYS A 87 30.06 -8.71 13.53
C LYS A 87 30.32 -8.89 12.03
N LYS A 88 31.52 -9.36 11.66
CA LYS A 88 31.87 -9.63 10.26
C LYS A 88 31.09 -10.82 9.71
N GLN A 89 30.98 -11.92 10.45
CA GLN A 89 30.18 -13.07 10.05
C GLN A 89 28.69 -12.73 9.91
N ARG A 90 28.12 -11.96 10.86
CA ARG A 90 26.74 -11.47 10.74
C ARG A 90 26.54 -10.55 9.52
N ALA A 91 27.54 -9.73 9.17
CA ALA A 91 27.47 -8.89 7.97
C ALA A 91 27.58 -9.71 6.66
N ASP A 92 28.35 -10.79 6.66
CA ASP A 92 28.49 -11.70 5.51
C ASP A 92 27.28 -12.65 5.36
N GLU A 93 26.52 -12.91 6.44
CA GLU A 93 25.32 -13.75 6.50
C GLU A 93 24.01 -12.94 6.50
N SER A 94 24.08 -11.62 6.59
CA SER A 94 22.87 -10.79 6.73
C SER A 94 22.14 -10.64 5.40
N ILE A 95 20.85 -10.95 5.44
CA ILE A 95 19.96 -10.88 4.28
C ILE A 95 19.62 -9.41 3.99
N LEU A 96 19.72 -8.99 2.71
CA LEU A 96 19.37 -7.66 2.28
C LEU A 96 17.85 -7.43 2.34
N PHE A 97 17.44 -6.22 2.69
CA PHE A 97 16.03 -5.85 2.72
C PHE A 97 15.28 -6.20 1.42
N LYS A 98 15.90 -5.94 0.26
CA LYS A 98 15.30 -6.26 -1.05
C LYS A 98 15.08 -7.75 -1.23
N ALA A 99 16.06 -8.59 -0.90
CA ALA A 99 15.96 -10.03 -1.05
C ALA A 99 14.80 -10.58 -0.21
N LEU A 100 14.73 -10.19 1.06
CA LEU A 100 13.68 -10.60 1.98
C LEU A 100 12.29 -10.07 1.57
N ALA A 101 12.22 -8.84 1.09
CA ALA A 101 10.97 -8.27 0.60
C ALA A 101 10.44 -8.98 -0.65
N MET A 102 11.31 -9.40 -1.56
CA MET A 102 10.91 -10.16 -2.75
C MET A 102 10.45 -11.56 -2.40
N GLU A 103 11.10 -12.23 -1.47
CA GLU A 103 10.67 -13.52 -0.92
C GLU A 103 9.27 -13.41 -0.30
N TRP A 104 9.07 -12.44 0.60
CA TRP A 104 7.77 -12.17 1.21
C TRP A 104 6.68 -11.82 0.18
N MET A 105 7.02 -11.10 -0.88
CA MET A 105 6.10 -10.78 -1.96
C MET A 105 5.68 -12.02 -2.75
N GLU A 106 6.61 -12.95 -3.04
CA GLU A 106 6.30 -14.19 -3.76
C GLU A 106 5.41 -15.11 -2.93
N ASP A 107 5.69 -15.27 -1.64
CA ASP A 107 4.83 -16.02 -0.70
C ASP A 107 3.38 -15.54 -0.71
N ARG A 108 3.19 -14.23 -0.87
CA ARG A 108 1.85 -13.64 -0.86
C ARG A 108 1.13 -13.63 -2.19
N LYS A 109 1.83 -13.88 -3.28
CA LYS A 109 1.28 -13.79 -4.64
C LYS A 109 0.04 -14.67 -4.86
N ALA A 110 0.05 -15.86 -4.26
CA ALA A 110 -1.08 -16.80 -4.33
C ALA A 110 -2.29 -16.40 -3.48
N VAL A 111 -2.11 -15.53 -2.47
CA VAL A 111 -3.16 -15.20 -1.48
C VAL A 111 -3.76 -13.81 -1.65
N ILE A 112 -3.08 -12.90 -2.36
CA ILE A 112 -3.57 -11.53 -2.58
C ILE A 112 -3.99 -11.31 -4.03
N LYS A 113 -4.97 -10.41 -4.23
CA LYS A 113 -5.38 -10.02 -5.60
C LYS A 113 -4.20 -9.39 -6.34
N GLU A 114 -4.05 -9.73 -7.63
CA GLU A 114 -2.98 -9.25 -8.51
C GLU A 114 -2.80 -7.72 -8.45
N GLY A 115 -3.89 -6.95 -8.49
CA GLY A 115 -3.82 -5.49 -8.39
C GLY A 115 -3.28 -4.97 -7.05
N THR A 116 -3.35 -5.77 -5.97
CA THR A 116 -2.72 -5.44 -4.68
C THR A 116 -1.24 -5.76 -4.73
N TYR A 117 -0.87 -6.93 -5.29
CA TYR A 117 0.51 -7.33 -5.51
C TYR A 117 1.28 -6.28 -6.33
N LEU A 118 0.77 -5.91 -7.51
CA LEU A 118 1.41 -4.94 -8.40
C LEU A 118 1.57 -3.55 -7.75
N ARG A 119 0.60 -3.14 -6.95
CA ARG A 119 0.65 -1.87 -6.21
C ARG A 119 1.70 -1.89 -5.12
N ASP A 120 1.78 -2.95 -4.32
CA ASP A 120 2.78 -3.11 -3.28
C ASP A 120 4.18 -3.22 -3.90
N LEU A 121 4.34 -3.99 -4.98
CA LEU A 121 5.59 -4.10 -5.75
C LEU A 121 6.05 -2.73 -6.28
N SER A 122 5.13 -1.94 -6.84
CA SER A 122 5.47 -0.59 -7.32
C SER A 122 5.99 0.34 -6.21
N VAL A 123 5.51 0.21 -4.97
CA VAL A 123 6.05 0.96 -3.81
C VAL A 123 7.44 0.47 -3.44
N PHE A 124 7.65 -0.84 -3.45
CA PHE A 124 8.98 -1.39 -3.21
C PHE A 124 9.98 -0.90 -4.24
N GLU A 125 9.69 -1.05 -5.52
CA GLU A 125 10.61 -0.74 -6.61
C GLU A 125 10.93 0.76 -6.73
N LYS A 126 9.90 1.61 -6.59
CA LYS A 126 10.07 3.06 -6.80
C LYS A 126 10.58 3.80 -5.57
N ASP A 127 10.27 3.29 -4.38
CA ASP A 127 10.46 4.04 -3.15
C ASP A 127 11.37 3.32 -2.14
N LEU A 128 11.05 2.09 -1.76
CA LEU A 128 11.74 1.41 -0.67
C LEU A 128 13.08 0.78 -1.11
N PHE A 129 13.14 0.14 -2.26
CA PHE A 129 14.39 -0.50 -2.74
C PHE A 129 15.51 0.49 -3.04
N PRO A 130 15.26 1.66 -3.67
CA PRO A 130 16.32 2.64 -3.85
C PRO A 130 16.94 3.14 -2.54
N ALA A 131 16.15 3.22 -1.47
CA ALA A 131 16.60 3.75 -0.18
C ALA A 131 17.13 2.67 0.78
N LEU A 132 16.48 1.51 0.83
CA LEU A 132 16.71 0.47 1.85
C LEU A 132 17.17 -0.87 1.25
N GLY A 133 16.99 -1.08 -0.05
CA GLY A 133 17.10 -2.39 -0.68
C GLY A 133 18.44 -3.09 -0.49
N ASN A 134 19.54 -2.34 -0.51
CA ASN A 134 20.90 -2.85 -0.38
C ASN A 134 21.44 -2.80 1.06
N ILE A 135 20.59 -2.47 2.04
CA ILE A 135 20.97 -2.45 3.45
C ILE A 135 20.55 -3.79 4.06
N PRO A 136 21.44 -4.45 4.83
CA PRO A 136 21.10 -5.62 5.63
C PRO A 136 19.93 -5.33 6.57
N ILE A 137 18.98 -6.27 6.68
CA ILE A 137 17.73 -6.08 7.44
C ILE A 137 17.99 -5.75 8.92
N ASP A 138 19.02 -6.31 9.52
CA ASP A 138 19.42 -6.10 10.91
C ASP A 138 20.11 -4.73 11.15
N GLN A 139 20.50 -4.03 10.09
CA GLN A 139 21.16 -2.73 10.16
C GLN A 139 20.22 -1.55 9.93
N ILE A 140 19.02 -1.79 9.36
CA ILE A 140 18.04 -0.73 9.11
C ILE A 140 17.43 -0.27 10.44
N LYS A 141 17.45 1.04 10.66
CA LYS A 141 16.87 1.69 11.84
C LYS A 141 15.62 2.48 11.45
N GLY A 142 14.78 2.80 12.42
CA GLY A 142 13.59 3.63 12.20
C GLY A 142 13.88 4.96 11.51
N LYS A 143 15.02 5.60 11.78
CA LYS A 143 15.45 6.83 11.09
C LYS A 143 15.64 6.65 9.58
N ASP A 144 16.07 5.47 9.12
CA ASP A 144 16.33 5.20 7.71
C ASP A 144 15.00 5.01 6.96
N VAL A 145 14.05 4.29 7.56
CA VAL A 145 12.68 4.15 7.05
C VAL A 145 11.96 5.50 7.03
N LEU A 146 12.11 6.30 8.09
CA LEU A 146 11.51 7.63 8.16
C LEU A 146 12.11 8.58 7.13
N ALA A 147 13.42 8.54 6.89
CA ALA A 147 14.09 9.34 5.87
C ALA A 147 13.55 9.00 4.47
N CYS A 148 13.39 7.71 4.14
CA CYS A 148 12.74 7.26 2.91
C CYS A 148 11.32 7.82 2.79
N ALA A 149 10.49 7.67 3.82
CA ALA A 149 9.11 8.18 3.80
C ALA A 149 9.05 9.71 3.65
N LYS A 150 9.95 10.47 4.28
CA LYS A 150 10.06 11.93 4.11
C LYS A 150 10.49 12.34 2.71
N GLN A 151 11.35 11.59 2.04
CA GLN A 151 11.67 11.82 0.63
C GLN A 151 10.45 11.65 -0.27
N ILE A 152 9.63 10.61 -0.03
CA ILE A 152 8.36 10.42 -0.73
C ILE A 152 7.40 11.59 -0.45
N GLU A 153 7.32 12.05 0.80
CA GLU A 153 6.50 13.19 1.20
C GLU A 153 6.94 14.50 0.50
N ALA A 154 8.26 14.74 0.43
CA ALA A 154 8.84 15.94 -0.16
C ALA A 154 8.51 16.09 -1.66
N ARG A 155 8.36 14.99 -2.40
CA ARG A 155 7.91 15.02 -3.81
C ARG A 155 6.39 15.20 -3.97
N GLY A 156 5.65 15.46 -2.88
CA GLY A 156 4.20 15.70 -2.90
C GLY A 156 3.34 14.43 -2.78
N ALA A 157 3.93 13.25 -2.64
CA ALA A 157 3.23 11.96 -2.59
C ALA A 157 2.90 11.52 -1.15
N GLN A 158 2.20 12.38 -0.38
CA GLN A 158 1.90 12.15 1.05
C GLN A 158 1.21 10.82 1.34
N GLU A 159 0.28 10.38 0.47
CA GLU A 159 -0.40 9.08 0.61
C GLU A 159 0.58 7.92 0.52
N MET A 160 1.51 7.99 -0.44
CA MET A 160 2.51 6.95 -0.64
C MET A 160 3.53 6.93 0.50
N ALA A 161 3.91 8.10 1.04
CA ALA A 161 4.75 8.21 2.22
C ALA A 161 4.13 7.50 3.43
N LYS A 162 2.84 7.77 3.72
CA LYS A 162 2.13 7.08 4.80
C LYS A 162 1.98 5.58 4.56
N ARG A 163 1.88 5.14 3.31
CA ARG A 163 1.72 3.74 2.94
C ARG A 163 3.04 2.97 2.96
N SER A 164 4.16 3.62 2.66
CA SER A 164 5.48 2.97 2.61
C SER A 164 5.93 2.44 3.98
N ILE A 165 5.64 3.16 5.07
CA ILE A 165 6.04 2.76 6.43
C ILE A 165 5.40 1.43 6.86
N PRO A 166 4.06 1.23 6.83
CA PRO A 166 3.45 -0.06 7.17
C PRO A 166 3.87 -1.18 6.23
N LEU A 167 4.17 -0.86 4.96
CA LEU A 167 4.62 -1.86 4.00
C LEU A 167 6.04 -2.34 4.36
N ALA A 168 6.96 -1.43 4.69
CA ALA A 168 8.27 -1.78 5.23
C ALA A 168 8.14 -2.60 6.54
N GLY A 169 7.24 -2.17 7.45
CA GLY A 169 6.98 -2.88 8.71
C GLY A 169 6.52 -4.33 8.53
N ARG A 170 5.83 -4.64 7.41
CA ARG A 170 5.49 -6.05 7.10
C ARG A 170 6.73 -6.89 6.85
N ILE A 171 7.76 -6.33 6.23
CA ILE A 171 9.02 -7.03 5.97
C ILE A 171 9.80 -7.22 7.27
N PHE A 172 9.85 -6.22 8.16
CA PHE A 172 10.48 -6.39 9.47
C PHE A 172 9.77 -7.45 10.32
N ARG A 173 8.44 -7.49 10.32
CA ARG A 173 7.68 -8.55 11.01
C ARG A 173 7.86 -9.92 10.38
N TYR A 174 8.06 -9.98 9.06
CA TYR A 174 8.47 -11.22 8.39
C TYR A 174 9.86 -11.65 8.86
N ALA A 175 10.83 -10.72 8.90
CA ALA A 175 12.17 -10.96 9.40
C ALA A 175 12.20 -11.44 10.88
N ILE A 176 11.34 -10.89 11.74
CA ILE A 176 11.19 -11.35 13.14
C ILE A 176 10.70 -12.81 13.17
N ARG A 177 9.71 -13.14 12.36
CA ARG A 177 9.16 -14.50 12.29
C ARG A 177 10.19 -15.52 11.80
N GLU A 178 11.06 -15.11 10.87
CA GLU A 178 12.18 -15.93 10.39
C GLU A 178 13.40 -15.93 11.35
N GLY A 179 13.31 -15.23 12.49
CA GLY A 179 14.39 -15.19 13.49
C GLY A 179 15.63 -14.36 13.07
N LEU A 180 15.50 -13.51 12.04
CA LEU A 180 16.60 -12.71 11.51
C LEU A 180 16.88 -11.45 12.33
N ILE A 181 15.83 -10.88 12.95
CA ILE A 181 15.90 -9.69 13.82
C ILE A 181 14.96 -9.87 15.02
N GLU A 182 15.16 -9.08 16.05
CA GLU A 182 14.35 -9.14 17.28
C GLU A 182 13.24 -8.08 17.33
N ASN A 183 13.41 -6.95 16.64
CA ASN A 183 12.51 -5.79 16.78
C ASN A 183 12.14 -5.19 15.44
N ASP A 184 10.87 -4.75 15.32
CA ASP A 184 10.37 -3.94 14.20
C ASP A 184 10.71 -2.46 14.46
N PRO A 185 11.50 -1.78 13.60
CA PRO A 185 11.87 -0.39 13.80
C PRO A 185 10.79 0.62 13.32
N THR A 186 9.63 0.16 12.83
CA THR A 186 8.64 1.00 12.15
C THR A 186 7.49 1.55 13.01
N PRO A 187 7.18 1.03 14.23
CA PRO A 187 6.09 1.58 15.04
C PRO A 187 6.20 3.09 15.25
N HIS A 188 5.07 3.78 15.22
CA HIS A 188 4.91 5.23 15.42
C HIS A 188 5.59 6.16 14.40
N LEU A 189 6.33 5.64 13.42
CA LEU A 189 7.00 6.50 12.43
C LEU A 189 6.02 7.32 11.57
N GLN A 190 4.80 6.86 11.39
CA GLN A 190 3.77 7.59 10.63
C GLN A 190 3.39 8.93 11.27
N GLU A 191 3.50 9.03 12.60
CA GLU A 191 3.19 10.23 13.37
C GLU A 191 4.16 11.38 13.07
N ALA A 192 5.38 11.05 12.59
CA ALA A 192 6.38 12.04 12.18
C ALA A 192 6.15 12.60 10.76
N LEU A 193 5.15 12.10 10.02
CA LEU A 193 4.75 12.62 8.71
C LEU A 193 3.65 13.68 8.88
N LYS A 194 3.61 14.63 7.94
CA LYS A 194 2.59 15.68 7.94
C LYS A 194 1.18 15.09 7.91
N PRO A 195 0.24 15.62 8.71
CA PRO A 195 -1.14 15.20 8.63
C PRO A 195 -1.72 15.52 7.25
N ARG A 196 -2.33 14.52 6.62
CA ARG A 196 -3.03 14.71 5.35
C ARG A 196 -4.44 15.20 5.61
N LYS A 197 -4.84 16.29 4.98
CA LYS A 197 -6.27 16.62 4.86
C LYS A 197 -6.92 15.57 3.96
N VAL A 198 -7.79 14.77 4.53
CA VAL A 198 -8.59 13.80 3.77
C VAL A 198 -9.54 14.60 2.88
N LYS A 199 -9.33 14.54 1.56
CA LYS A 199 -10.35 14.99 0.61
C LYS A 199 -11.29 13.81 0.39
N HIS A 200 -12.55 13.96 0.79
CA HIS A 200 -13.58 13.00 0.41
C HIS A 200 -13.66 12.89 -1.11
N MET A 201 -14.07 11.72 -1.61
CA MET A 201 -14.30 11.54 -3.04
C MET A 201 -15.34 12.54 -3.51
N ALA A 202 -15.04 13.23 -4.61
CA ALA A 202 -15.93 14.23 -5.16
C ALA A 202 -17.28 13.59 -5.55
N ARG A 203 -18.35 14.19 -5.07
CA ARG A 203 -19.74 13.84 -5.39
C ARG A 203 -20.54 15.13 -5.58
N LEU A 204 -21.56 15.05 -6.39
CA LEU A 204 -22.56 16.10 -6.53
C LEU A 204 -23.57 16.00 -5.37
N ASP A 205 -24.17 17.14 -5.02
CA ASP A 205 -25.38 17.15 -4.24
C ASP A 205 -26.58 16.83 -5.14
N ILE A 206 -27.69 16.35 -4.55
CA ILE A 206 -28.86 15.95 -5.33
C ILE A 206 -29.44 17.12 -6.15
N SER A 207 -29.35 18.35 -5.67
CA SER A 207 -29.75 19.57 -6.38
C SER A 207 -28.94 19.85 -7.65
N GLU A 208 -27.70 19.39 -7.70
CA GLU A 208 -26.81 19.53 -8.85
C GLU A 208 -26.91 18.34 -9.82
N PHE A 209 -27.67 17.31 -9.47
CA PHE A 209 -27.73 16.08 -10.23
C PHE A 209 -28.55 16.18 -11.52
N PRO A 210 -29.69 16.93 -11.62
CA PRO A 210 -30.44 17.06 -12.86
C PRO A 210 -29.62 17.53 -14.07
N PRO A 211 -28.80 18.61 -13.99
CA PRO A 211 -27.96 19.01 -15.12
C PRO A 211 -26.86 17.98 -15.46
N PHE A 212 -26.44 17.19 -14.51
CA PHE A 212 -25.52 16.08 -14.78
C PHE A 212 -26.20 14.96 -15.57
N LEU A 213 -27.44 14.58 -15.22
CA LEU A 213 -28.25 13.60 -15.95
C LEU A 213 -28.49 14.06 -17.38
N GLU A 214 -28.86 15.31 -17.59
CA GLU A 214 -29.05 15.88 -18.92
C GLU A 214 -27.78 15.79 -19.78
N ARG A 215 -26.62 16.13 -19.23
CA ARG A 215 -25.33 15.99 -19.94
C ARG A 215 -24.98 14.54 -20.23
N MET A 216 -25.31 13.63 -19.32
CA MET A 216 -25.10 12.19 -19.52
C MET A 216 -26.00 11.66 -20.66
N ASP A 217 -27.25 12.11 -20.73
CA ASP A 217 -28.18 11.72 -21.79
C ASP A 217 -27.75 12.28 -23.17
N ARG A 218 -27.11 13.46 -23.19
CA ARG A 218 -26.52 14.08 -24.41
C ARG A 218 -25.06 13.63 -24.67
N TYR A 219 -24.54 12.68 -23.92
CA TYR A 219 -23.19 12.19 -24.17
C TYR A 219 -23.12 11.38 -25.46
N HIS A 220 -22.37 11.86 -26.45
CA HIS A 220 -22.22 11.28 -27.79
C HIS A 220 -21.02 10.32 -27.92
N GLY A 221 -20.36 9.95 -26.83
CA GLY A 221 -19.26 8.98 -26.85
C GLY A 221 -19.75 7.54 -26.98
N ASN A 222 -18.92 6.60 -26.56
CA ASN A 222 -19.22 5.17 -26.63
C ASN A 222 -20.53 4.84 -25.88
N ILE A 223 -21.46 4.15 -26.58
CA ILE A 223 -22.77 3.78 -26.03
C ILE A 223 -22.64 2.91 -24.77
N LEU A 224 -21.71 1.97 -24.74
CA LEU A 224 -21.49 1.11 -23.58
C LEU A 224 -21.03 1.91 -22.34
N VAL A 225 -20.22 2.94 -22.55
CA VAL A 225 -19.81 3.85 -21.47
C VAL A 225 -20.98 4.69 -20.97
N LYS A 226 -21.81 5.22 -21.87
CA LYS A 226 -23.03 5.94 -21.55
C LYS A 226 -23.98 5.08 -20.71
N THR A 227 -24.31 3.90 -21.22
CA THR A 227 -25.22 2.97 -20.54
C THR A 227 -24.64 2.49 -19.19
N ALA A 228 -23.33 2.29 -19.10
CA ALA A 228 -22.68 1.95 -17.83
C ALA A 228 -22.83 3.06 -16.78
N LEU A 229 -22.74 4.35 -17.16
CA LEU A 229 -22.97 5.47 -16.26
C LEU A 229 -24.47 5.57 -15.86
N GLN A 230 -25.38 5.35 -16.79
CA GLN A 230 -26.82 5.33 -16.52
C GLN A 230 -27.16 4.19 -15.56
N PHE A 231 -26.65 2.98 -15.81
CA PHE A 231 -26.84 1.82 -14.95
C PHE A 231 -26.21 2.03 -13.55
N MET A 232 -25.04 2.66 -13.48
CA MET A 232 -24.41 3.02 -12.21
C MET A 232 -25.26 4.03 -11.42
N THR A 233 -25.93 4.94 -12.10
CA THR A 233 -26.89 5.89 -11.47
C THR A 233 -28.03 5.17 -10.79
N LEU A 234 -28.56 4.13 -11.43
CA LEU A 234 -29.73 3.37 -10.95
C LEU A 234 -29.37 2.38 -9.85
N THR A 235 -28.17 1.78 -9.89
CA THR A 235 -27.77 0.68 -9.01
C THR A 235 -26.75 1.05 -7.95
N PHE A 236 -26.01 2.17 -8.14
CA PHE A 236 -24.91 2.68 -7.32
C PHE A 236 -23.94 1.63 -6.79
N VAL A 237 -23.72 0.54 -7.55
CA VAL A 237 -22.72 -0.49 -7.30
C VAL A 237 -21.28 0.05 -7.43
N ARG A 238 -20.27 -0.67 -6.98
CA ARG A 238 -18.88 -0.23 -7.19
C ARG A 238 -18.50 -0.31 -8.66
N THR A 239 -17.69 0.66 -9.13
CA THR A 239 -17.23 0.69 -10.53
C THR A 239 -16.59 -0.63 -10.96
N ALA A 240 -15.82 -1.28 -10.07
CA ALA A 240 -15.18 -2.54 -10.38
C ALA A 240 -16.20 -3.70 -10.52
N GLU A 241 -17.30 -3.68 -9.79
CA GLU A 241 -18.39 -4.62 -9.92
C GLU A 241 -19.10 -4.41 -11.27
N LEU A 242 -19.46 -3.17 -11.57
CA LEU A 242 -20.14 -2.79 -12.80
C LEU A 242 -19.36 -3.21 -14.06
N ILE A 243 -18.10 -2.78 -14.19
CA ILE A 243 -17.33 -3.02 -15.41
C ILE A 243 -17.06 -4.51 -15.66
N ASN A 244 -17.03 -5.34 -14.60
CA ASN A 244 -16.84 -6.78 -14.68
C ASN A 244 -18.17 -7.58 -14.67
N MET A 245 -19.30 -6.92 -14.87
CA MET A 245 -20.62 -7.56 -14.96
C MET A 245 -20.68 -8.52 -16.15
N GLU A 246 -21.11 -9.73 -15.89
CA GLU A 246 -21.29 -10.77 -16.90
C GLU A 246 -22.76 -11.06 -17.16
N TRP A 247 -23.12 -11.44 -18.40
CA TRP A 247 -24.51 -11.73 -18.76
C TRP A 247 -25.12 -12.90 -17.98
N ASN A 248 -24.33 -13.90 -17.65
CA ASN A 248 -24.76 -15.08 -16.87
C ASN A 248 -25.05 -14.77 -15.39
N GLU A 249 -24.73 -13.58 -14.91
CA GLU A 249 -25.02 -13.12 -13.54
C GLU A 249 -26.41 -12.48 -13.44
N ILE A 250 -27.09 -12.21 -14.57
CA ILE A 250 -28.34 -11.48 -14.63
C ILE A 250 -29.50 -12.46 -14.71
N ASP A 251 -30.38 -12.41 -13.74
CA ASP A 251 -31.64 -13.11 -13.66
C ASP A 251 -32.74 -12.14 -14.12
N PHE A 252 -33.06 -12.19 -15.41
CA PHE A 252 -34.08 -11.32 -16.04
C PHE A 252 -35.48 -11.62 -15.53
N ASP A 253 -35.79 -12.85 -15.20
CA ASP A 253 -37.13 -13.27 -14.74
C ASP A 253 -37.44 -12.71 -13.35
N ASN A 254 -36.43 -12.71 -12.46
CA ASN A 254 -36.56 -12.19 -11.10
C ASN A 254 -36.05 -10.77 -10.93
N HIS A 255 -35.55 -10.13 -11.97
CA HIS A 255 -34.94 -8.79 -11.96
C HIS A 255 -33.81 -8.69 -10.92
N LEU A 256 -32.86 -9.61 -10.93
CA LEU A 256 -31.76 -9.65 -10.00
C LEU A 256 -30.42 -9.76 -10.73
N TRP A 257 -29.42 -9.03 -10.24
CA TRP A 257 -28.03 -9.28 -10.59
C TRP A 257 -27.33 -9.98 -9.42
N ARG A 258 -26.81 -11.19 -9.66
CA ARG A 258 -26.16 -12.05 -8.67
C ARG A 258 -24.66 -12.01 -8.85
N ILE A 259 -23.98 -11.19 -8.05
CA ILE A 259 -22.52 -11.03 -8.11
C ILE A 259 -21.85 -12.13 -7.28
N PRO A 260 -21.02 -12.99 -7.88
CA PRO A 260 -20.37 -14.07 -7.15
C PRO A 260 -19.30 -13.56 -6.19
N ALA A 261 -19.05 -14.29 -5.10
CA ALA A 261 -18.15 -13.92 -4.00
C ALA A 261 -16.73 -13.54 -4.47
N TYR A 262 -16.18 -14.26 -5.46
CA TYR A 262 -14.81 -14.00 -5.95
C TYR A 262 -14.64 -12.63 -6.62
N LYS A 263 -15.72 -12.02 -7.15
CA LYS A 263 -15.71 -10.66 -7.69
C LYS A 263 -15.80 -9.58 -6.62
N MET A 264 -16.33 -9.92 -5.45
CA MET A 264 -16.56 -8.98 -4.36
C MET A 264 -15.30 -8.69 -3.54
N LYS A 265 -15.23 -7.47 -2.98
CA LYS A 265 -14.10 -7.06 -2.15
C LYS A 265 -13.98 -7.89 -0.86
N MET A 266 -15.12 -8.25 -0.26
CA MET A 266 -15.20 -8.99 1.01
C MET A 266 -15.36 -10.50 0.82
N ALA A 267 -15.27 -11.00 -0.43
CA ALA A 267 -15.47 -12.41 -0.76
C ALA A 267 -16.81 -13.01 -0.28
N LEU A 268 -17.86 -12.18 -0.24
CA LEU A 268 -19.23 -12.59 0.02
C LEU A 268 -20.07 -12.31 -1.24
N PRO A 269 -21.00 -13.21 -1.65
CA PRO A 269 -21.86 -12.97 -2.79
C PRO A 269 -22.75 -11.75 -2.53
N HIS A 270 -23.15 -11.04 -3.59
CA HIS A 270 -24.01 -9.87 -3.47
C HIS A 270 -25.15 -9.94 -4.47
N ILE A 271 -26.37 -9.66 -4.01
CA ILE A 271 -27.56 -9.62 -4.84
C ILE A 271 -27.98 -8.16 -5.00
N VAL A 272 -28.10 -7.68 -6.23
CA VAL A 272 -28.55 -6.33 -6.57
C VAL A 272 -29.93 -6.45 -7.21
N PRO A 273 -31.01 -5.96 -6.57
CA PRO A 273 -32.31 -5.82 -7.22
C PRO A 273 -32.22 -4.80 -8.35
N LEU A 274 -32.78 -5.15 -9.49
CA LEU A 274 -32.81 -4.34 -10.70
C LEU A 274 -34.18 -3.72 -10.87
N SER A 275 -34.24 -2.40 -10.98
CA SER A 275 -35.46 -1.69 -11.35
C SER A 275 -35.82 -1.97 -12.81
N ARG A 276 -37.06 -1.70 -13.18
CA ARG A 276 -37.53 -1.76 -14.57
C ARG A 276 -36.60 -1.00 -15.52
N GLN A 277 -36.20 0.20 -15.15
CA GLN A 277 -35.28 1.04 -15.94
C GLN A 277 -33.89 0.39 -16.10
N ALA A 278 -33.41 -0.29 -15.07
CA ALA A 278 -32.13 -0.99 -15.15
C ALA A 278 -32.20 -2.21 -16.06
N ILE A 279 -33.31 -2.93 -16.06
CA ILE A 279 -33.59 -4.05 -17.00
C ILE A 279 -33.66 -3.53 -18.42
N GLU A 280 -34.42 -2.47 -18.70
CA GLU A 280 -34.53 -1.84 -20.03
C GLU A 280 -33.16 -1.45 -20.60
N LEU A 281 -32.24 -0.92 -19.77
CA LEU A 281 -30.86 -0.64 -20.19
C LEU A 281 -30.09 -1.92 -20.59
N LEU A 282 -30.27 -3.01 -19.85
CA LEU A 282 -29.60 -4.28 -20.13
C LEU A 282 -30.18 -4.94 -21.40
N GLU A 283 -31.49 -4.95 -21.57
CA GLU A 283 -32.15 -5.43 -22.78
C GLU A 283 -31.68 -4.68 -24.01
N GLY A 284 -31.55 -3.35 -23.91
CA GLY A 284 -30.99 -2.50 -24.97
C GLY A 284 -29.53 -2.83 -25.34
N LEU A 285 -28.77 -3.45 -24.44
CA LEU A 285 -27.39 -3.89 -24.70
C LEU A 285 -27.31 -5.33 -25.24
N GLN A 286 -28.35 -6.17 -25.10
CA GLN A 286 -28.32 -7.56 -25.58
C GLN A 286 -27.97 -7.67 -27.07
N PRO A 287 -28.53 -6.86 -28.00
CA PRO A 287 -28.14 -6.91 -29.42
C PRO A 287 -26.66 -6.55 -29.66
N ILE A 288 -26.05 -5.78 -28.73
CA ILE A 288 -24.69 -5.25 -28.89
C ILE A 288 -23.68 -6.23 -28.32
N THR A 289 -23.86 -6.65 -27.06
CA THR A 289 -22.87 -7.44 -26.30
C THR A 289 -23.41 -8.78 -25.77
N GLY A 290 -24.66 -9.17 -26.09
CA GLY A 290 -25.26 -10.39 -25.57
C GLY A 290 -24.54 -11.68 -25.98
N ASN A 291 -23.74 -11.65 -27.04
CA ASN A 291 -22.90 -12.78 -27.49
C ASN A 291 -21.47 -12.72 -26.85
N LYS A 292 -21.22 -11.78 -25.92
CA LYS A 292 -19.95 -11.65 -25.19
C LYS A 292 -20.14 -12.11 -23.76
N GLN A 293 -19.03 -12.35 -23.07
CA GLN A 293 -19.05 -12.67 -21.64
C GLN A 293 -19.50 -11.45 -20.80
N PHE A 294 -18.93 -10.28 -21.08
CA PHE A 294 -19.17 -9.08 -20.29
C PHE A 294 -20.26 -8.20 -20.91
N VAL A 295 -21.14 -7.66 -20.06
CA VAL A 295 -22.16 -6.69 -20.46
C VAL A 295 -21.52 -5.42 -21.03
N PHE A 296 -20.53 -4.90 -20.33
CA PHE A 296 -19.78 -3.70 -20.72
C PHE A 296 -18.44 -4.08 -21.36
N TYR A 297 -18.52 -4.62 -22.56
CA TYR A 297 -17.40 -5.19 -23.31
C TYR A 297 -16.64 -4.13 -24.11
N ASN A 298 -15.31 -4.15 -24.05
CA ASN A 298 -14.47 -3.29 -24.88
C ASN A 298 -13.97 -4.06 -26.11
N TYR A 299 -14.51 -3.70 -27.27
CA TYR A 299 -14.18 -4.37 -28.55
C TYR A 299 -12.72 -4.20 -28.97
N SER A 300 -12.06 -3.10 -28.58
CA SER A 300 -10.66 -2.85 -28.95
C SER A 300 -9.68 -3.73 -28.19
N THR A 301 -10.01 -4.11 -26.95
CA THR A 301 -9.12 -4.86 -26.07
C THR A 301 -9.58 -6.28 -25.79
N ALA A 302 -10.79 -6.64 -26.24
CA ALA A 302 -11.46 -7.90 -25.92
C ALA A 302 -11.59 -8.16 -24.41
N LYS A 303 -11.73 -7.11 -23.61
CA LYS A 303 -11.80 -7.11 -22.13
C LYS A 303 -13.01 -6.29 -21.66
N PRO A 304 -13.34 -6.28 -20.36
CA PRO A 304 -14.31 -5.33 -19.81
C PRO A 304 -13.90 -3.88 -20.07
N LEU A 305 -14.84 -2.94 -19.99
CA LEU A 305 -14.54 -1.51 -19.94
C LEU A 305 -13.56 -1.22 -18.80
N SER A 306 -12.72 -0.22 -18.95
CA SER A 306 -11.84 0.22 -17.89
C SER A 306 -12.53 1.26 -16.98
N ASN A 307 -12.14 1.32 -15.71
CA ASN A 307 -12.55 2.39 -14.81
C ASN A 307 -12.25 3.79 -15.38
N ASN A 308 -11.13 3.91 -16.11
CA ASN A 308 -10.74 5.17 -16.75
C ASN A 308 -11.70 5.59 -17.88
N ALA A 309 -12.37 4.67 -18.55
CA ALA A 309 -13.36 4.99 -19.57
C ALA A 309 -14.55 5.79 -18.97
N LEU A 310 -15.07 5.33 -17.82
CA LEU A 310 -16.14 6.02 -17.10
C LEU A 310 -15.69 7.40 -16.58
N LEU A 311 -14.50 7.46 -15.97
CA LEU A 311 -13.94 8.73 -15.50
C LEU A 311 -13.67 9.70 -16.64
N SER A 312 -13.24 9.22 -17.81
CA SER A 312 -13.02 10.05 -18.99
C SER A 312 -14.37 10.64 -19.50
N ALA A 313 -15.42 9.85 -19.54
CA ALA A 313 -16.75 10.35 -19.91
C ALA A 313 -17.25 11.42 -18.93
N ILE A 314 -17.10 11.21 -17.61
CA ILE A 314 -17.44 12.21 -16.59
C ILE A 314 -16.65 13.52 -16.80
N ARG A 315 -15.38 13.43 -17.17
CA ARG A 315 -14.53 14.60 -17.49
C ARG A 315 -15.04 15.32 -18.74
N THR A 316 -15.33 14.56 -19.81
CA THR A 316 -15.85 15.11 -21.08
C THR A 316 -17.17 15.84 -20.87
N MET A 317 -18.01 15.37 -19.95
CA MET A 317 -19.24 16.04 -19.56
C MET A 317 -19.01 17.32 -18.71
N GLY A 318 -17.76 17.67 -18.35
CA GLY A 318 -17.41 18.87 -17.59
C GLY A 318 -17.45 18.70 -16.07
N TYR A 319 -17.44 17.47 -15.55
CA TYR A 319 -17.50 17.20 -14.12
C TYR A 319 -16.18 16.71 -13.52
N THR A 320 -15.06 17.12 -14.11
CA THR A 320 -13.72 16.84 -13.56
C THR A 320 -13.61 17.33 -12.12
N GLY A 321 -13.25 16.43 -11.20
CA GLY A 321 -13.08 16.78 -9.78
C GLY A 321 -14.40 17.06 -9.02
N ARG A 322 -15.56 17.00 -9.69
CA ARG A 322 -16.89 17.20 -9.07
C ARG A 322 -17.66 15.89 -8.91
N MET A 323 -17.46 14.93 -9.81
CA MET A 323 -18.10 13.61 -9.76
C MET A 323 -17.08 12.49 -10.04
N THR A 324 -17.28 11.35 -9.40
CA THR A 324 -16.48 10.13 -9.59
C THR A 324 -17.40 8.91 -9.56
N GLY A 325 -16.93 7.74 -9.99
CA GLY A 325 -17.70 6.49 -9.84
C GLY A 325 -18.09 6.18 -8.39
N HIS A 326 -17.28 6.57 -7.42
CA HIS A 326 -17.64 6.45 -6.00
C HIS A 326 -18.64 7.55 -5.55
N GLY A 327 -18.67 8.68 -6.25
CA GLY A 327 -19.60 9.78 -5.99
C GLY A 327 -21.08 9.38 -6.14
N PHE A 328 -21.40 8.48 -7.10
CA PHE A 328 -22.77 7.95 -7.26
C PHE A 328 -23.25 7.22 -6.00
N ARG A 329 -22.37 6.47 -5.37
CA ARG A 329 -22.70 5.74 -4.13
C ARG A 329 -22.94 6.69 -2.96
N GLY A 330 -22.08 7.70 -2.82
CA GLY A 330 -22.22 8.73 -1.78
C GLY A 330 -23.47 9.55 -1.96
N LEU A 331 -23.83 9.91 -3.21
CA LEU A 331 -25.07 10.60 -3.55
C LEU A 331 -26.28 9.75 -3.16
N ALA A 332 -26.37 8.53 -3.66
CA ALA A 332 -27.49 7.62 -3.38
C ALA A 332 -27.64 7.35 -1.88
N SER A 333 -26.54 7.03 -1.19
CA SER A 333 -26.57 6.78 0.25
C SER A 333 -27.12 7.97 1.03
N THR A 334 -26.61 9.18 0.76
CA THR A 334 -27.08 10.38 1.46
C THR A 334 -28.57 10.64 1.18
N THR A 335 -28.97 10.61 -0.08
CA THR A 335 -30.36 10.90 -0.47
C THR A 335 -31.32 9.87 0.11
N LEU A 336 -31.01 8.58 0.05
CA LEU A 336 -31.86 7.53 0.61
C LEU A 336 -32.00 7.63 2.14
N HIS A 337 -30.92 7.97 2.87
CA HIS A 337 -31.00 8.24 4.30
C HIS A 337 -31.86 9.46 4.62
N GLU A 338 -31.69 10.56 3.86
CA GLU A 338 -32.50 11.77 4.01
C GLU A 338 -33.99 11.53 3.73
N GLN A 339 -34.28 10.56 2.86
CA GLN A 339 -35.66 10.14 2.55
C GLN A 339 -36.21 9.11 3.54
N GLY A 340 -35.45 8.74 4.57
CA GLY A 340 -35.91 7.86 5.63
C GLY A 340 -35.97 6.37 5.25
N TYR A 341 -35.18 5.91 4.27
CA TYR A 341 -35.07 4.48 4.02
C TYR A 341 -34.27 3.78 5.12
N MET A 342 -34.58 2.50 5.34
CA MET A 342 -33.92 1.68 6.37
C MET A 342 -32.41 1.64 6.17
N HIS A 343 -31.67 2.03 7.20
CA HIS A 343 -30.19 2.08 7.19
C HIS A 343 -29.57 0.77 6.71
N ASP A 344 -29.99 -0.36 7.28
CA ASP A 344 -29.43 -1.68 6.94
C ASP A 344 -29.69 -2.05 5.49
N ALA A 345 -30.85 -1.70 4.93
CA ALA A 345 -31.16 -1.95 3.52
C ALA A 345 -30.24 -1.15 2.59
N ILE A 346 -29.96 0.12 2.93
CA ILE A 346 -29.03 0.98 2.19
C ILE A 346 -27.60 0.39 2.26
N GLU A 347 -27.14 0.03 3.45
CA GLU A 347 -25.80 -0.49 3.66
C GLU A 347 -25.60 -1.86 2.97
N ILE A 348 -26.60 -2.76 3.02
CA ILE A 348 -26.57 -4.01 2.26
C ILE A 348 -26.54 -3.73 0.75
N GLN A 349 -27.31 -2.78 0.24
CA GLN A 349 -27.29 -2.39 -1.17
C GLN A 349 -25.92 -1.85 -1.59
N LEU A 350 -25.25 -1.14 -0.71
CA LEU A 350 -23.87 -0.68 -0.88
C LEU A 350 -22.82 -1.81 -0.73
N ALA A 351 -23.25 -3.05 -0.46
CA ALA A 351 -22.35 -4.15 -0.12
C ALA A 351 -21.36 -3.78 0.99
N HIS A 352 -21.84 -3.06 2.01
CA HIS A 352 -21.14 -2.82 3.25
C HIS A 352 -21.48 -3.92 4.25
N THR A 353 -20.59 -4.12 5.21
CA THR A 353 -20.80 -5.12 6.28
C THR A 353 -21.78 -4.56 7.31
N VAL A 354 -22.94 -5.20 7.48
CA VAL A 354 -23.92 -4.87 8.49
C VAL A 354 -23.92 -5.98 9.55
N GLY A 355 -23.78 -5.64 10.82
CA GLY A 355 -23.77 -6.59 11.92
C GLY A 355 -22.47 -7.39 12.09
N ASN A 356 -22.53 -8.46 12.90
CA ASN A 356 -21.40 -9.37 13.14
C ASN A 356 -21.35 -10.52 12.10
N ALA A 357 -20.28 -11.32 12.12
CA ALA A 357 -20.06 -12.40 11.15
C ALA A 357 -21.20 -13.44 11.11
N VAL A 358 -21.92 -13.64 12.19
CA VAL A 358 -23.04 -14.61 12.30
C VAL A 358 -24.29 -14.04 11.61
N SER A 359 -24.58 -12.74 11.77
CA SER A 359 -25.72 -12.10 11.12
C SER A 359 -25.54 -11.94 9.60
N GLN A 360 -24.30 -11.87 9.11
CA GLN A 360 -24.01 -11.70 7.68
C GLN A 360 -24.50 -12.87 6.82
N ALA A 361 -24.43 -14.11 7.31
CA ALA A 361 -24.92 -15.29 6.58
C ALA A 361 -26.45 -15.25 6.36
N TYR A 362 -27.18 -14.61 7.26
CA TYR A 362 -28.65 -14.47 7.19
C TYR A 362 -29.10 -13.19 6.45
N ASN A 363 -28.27 -12.15 6.40
CA ASN A 363 -28.66 -10.83 5.89
C ASN A 363 -28.86 -10.78 4.37
N HIS A 364 -28.34 -11.75 3.59
CA HIS A 364 -28.47 -11.72 2.13
C HIS A 364 -29.91 -11.91 1.63
N ALA A 365 -30.73 -12.71 2.35
CA ALA A 365 -32.14 -12.86 2.07
C ALA A 365 -33.02 -11.83 2.81
N GLN A 366 -32.50 -11.27 3.92
CA GLN A 366 -33.18 -10.22 4.68
C GLN A 366 -33.22 -8.93 3.89
N HIS A 367 -34.35 -8.29 3.91
CA HIS A 367 -34.61 -7.02 3.22
C HIS A 367 -34.59 -7.08 1.67
N LEU A 368 -34.56 -8.25 1.01
CA LEU A 368 -34.54 -8.28 -0.44
C LEU A 368 -35.80 -7.64 -1.05
N GLU A 369 -36.97 -7.96 -0.52
CA GLU A 369 -38.23 -7.36 -0.93
C GLU A 369 -38.23 -5.83 -0.69
N TYR A 370 -37.79 -5.43 0.51
CA TYR A 370 -37.66 -4.01 0.83
C TYR A 370 -36.68 -3.29 -0.09
N ARG A 371 -35.52 -3.90 -0.38
CA ARG A 371 -34.53 -3.35 -1.28
C ARG A 371 -35.04 -3.31 -2.73
N THR A 372 -35.80 -4.28 -3.19
CA THR A 372 -36.42 -4.27 -4.52
C THR A 372 -37.34 -3.06 -4.67
N LYS A 373 -38.17 -2.79 -3.64
CA LYS A 373 -39.01 -1.60 -3.64
C LYS A 373 -38.21 -0.30 -3.59
N MET A 374 -37.20 -0.24 -2.70
CA MET A 374 -36.30 0.91 -2.57
C MET A 374 -35.59 1.23 -3.90
N MET A 375 -35.07 0.21 -4.60
CA MET A 375 -34.37 0.37 -5.87
C MET A 375 -35.29 0.83 -7.00
N GLN A 376 -36.55 0.38 -7.02
CA GLN A 376 -37.54 0.87 -7.97
C GLN A 376 -37.89 2.33 -7.67
N GLU A 377 -38.21 2.66 -6.43
CA GLU A 377 -38.51 4.03 -6.01
C GLU A 377 -37.34 4.99 -6.26
N TRP A 378 -36.08 4.54 -6.04
CA TRP A 378 -34.87 5.29 -6.40
C TRP A 378 -34.81 5.58 -7.91
N SER A 379 -35.07 4.60 -8.75
CA SER A 379 -35.02 4.73 -10.20
C SER A 379 -36.11 5.65 -10.72
N ASP A 380 -37.33 5.56 -10.18
CA ASP A 380 -38.46 6.46 -10.51
C ASP A 380 -38.13 7.89 -10.06
N PHE A 381 -37.47 8.09 -8.93
CA PHE A 381 -36.99 9.40 -8.50
C PHE A 381 -35.92 9.95 -9.46
N ILE A 382 -34.98 9.16 -9.93
CA ILE A 382 -34.00 9.60 -10.95
C ILE A 382 -34.69 10.04 -12.24
N ASP A 383 -35.71 9.31 -12.67
CA ASP A 383 -36.52 9.71 -13.85
C ASP A 383 -37.27 11.01 -13.61
N SER A 384 -37.82 11.23 -12.43
CA SER A 384 -38.47 12.48 -12.07
C SER A 384 -37.53 13.70 -12.15
N LEU A 385 -36.25 13.50 -11.75
CA LEU A 385 -35.22 14.55 -11.87
C LEU A 385 -34.87 14.89 -13.33
N ARG A 386 -34.95 13.91 -14.25
CA ARG A 386 -34.78 14.14 -15.68
C ARG A 386 -35.93 14.96 -16.29
N ASN A 387 -37.14 14.66 -15.85
CA ASN A 387 -38.36 15.25 -16.43
C ASN A 387 -38.79 16.57 -15.75
N LYS A 388 -38.06 17.06 -14.75
CA LYS A 388 -38.43 18.24 -13.93
C LYS A 388 -39.81 18.10 -13.26
N ILE A 389 -40.28 16.88 -13.01
CA ILE A 389 -41.62 16.60 -12.50
C ILE A 389 -41.51 15.93 -11.13
N VAL A 390 -42.08 16.61 -10.12
CA VAL A 390 -42.49 16.12 -8.78
C VAL A 390 -41.40 15.84 -7.74
N PRO A 391 -41.51 16.38 -6.51
CA PRO A 391 -40.63 16.07 -5.40
C PRO A 391 -40.84 14.63 -4.92
N PHE A 392 -39.73 13.96 -4.57
CA PHE A 392 -39.71 12.62 -3.96
C PHE A 392 -40.48 12.64 -2.62
N PRO A 393 -41.42 11.76 -2.40
CA PRO A 393 -42.23 11.80 -1.18
C PRO A 393 -41.37 11.51 0.06
N LYS A 394 -41.42 12.44 1.05
CA LYS A 394 -40.83 12.17 2.38
C LYS A 394 -41.66 11.09 3.07
N ARG A 395 -41.01 10.02 3.49
CA ARG A 395 -41.66 9.04 4.37
C ARG A 395 -41.75 9.61 5.78
N THR A 396 -42.94 9.88 6.25
CA THR A 396 -43.22 10.11 7.66
C THR A 396 -43.33 8.77 8.34
N TYR A 397 -42.45 8.51 9.33
CA TYR A 397 -42.61 7.37 10.22
C TYR A 397 -43.82 7.63 11.11
N GLY A 398 -44.85 6.79 11.00
CA GLY A 398 -45.89 6.65 11.96
C GLY A 398 -45.46 5.68 13.08
#